data_3ae58b87d24772054d9ceb555b57b22c
#
_entry.id   3ae58b87d24772054d9ceb555b57b22c
#
_cell.length_a   1.000
_cell.length_b   1.000
_cell.length_c   1.000
_cell.angle_alpha   90.00
_cell.angle_beta   90.00
_cell.angle_gamma   90.00
#
_symmetry.space_group_name_H-M   'P 1'
#
loop_
_entity.id
_entity.type
_entity.pdbx_description
1 polymer ?
#
loop_
_entity_poly.entity_id
_entity_poly.type
_entity_poly.pdbx_seq_one_letter_code
_entity_poly.pdbx_strand_id
1 'polypeptide(L)'
;MRHRVVIARWDEDVSWAREYPHVIYDKGGEIASLALAMTGLNVVRLEENPEGHESHTYLHHIISQYDALDDWTTFCQGWPFDHADLWSREWKAEPSAAGYSGGGFAWVGHWVVTDDSFGKPHHLQCTLPVGVAYTLIFEKPAPESFTFVAGAQFVASRERIRSRPREFYEKVQALGFTPGLEKDWGYTLERLWFYVLNEDLNHQDTKDTEKNQ
;
A
#
# COMPACT_ATOMS: atom_id res chain seq x y z
N MET A 1 9.77 -15.62 -13.55
CA MET A 1 9.38 -14.67 -12.50
C MET A 1 8.00 -14.12 -12.86
N ARG A 2 7.01 -14.22 -11.98
CA ARG A 2 5.64 -13.72 -12.21
C ARG A 2 5.50 -12.36 -11.54
N HIS A 3 4.93 -11.40 -12.27
CA HIS A 3 4.66 -10.07 -11.76
C HIS A 3 3.18 -9.74 -11.96
N ARG A 4 2.55 -9.14 -10.98
CA ARG A 4 1.15 -8.73 -10.99
C ARG A 4 0.99 -7.28 -10.59
N VAL A 5 0.07 -6.59 -11.26
CA VAL A 5 -0.37 -5.24 -10.88
C VAL A 5 -1.70 -5.36 -10.18
N VAL A 6 -1.76 -4.87 -8.95
CA VAL A 6 -2.96 -4.77 -8.12
C VAL A 6 -3.44 -3.34 -8.15
N ILE A 7 -4.63 -3.14 -8.68
CA ILE A 7 -5.18 -1.82 -8.97
C ILE A 7 -6.40 -1.58 -8.07
N ALA A 8 -6.33 -0.53 -7.26
CA ALA A 8 -7.46 -0.05 -6.49
C ALA A 8 -8.22 0.99 -7.33
N ARG A 9 -9.45 0.68 -7.74
CA ARG A 9 -10.27 1.53 -8.60
C ARG A 9 -11.55 1.97 -7.91
N TRP A 10 -11.93 3.22 -8.15
CA TRP A 10 -13.26 3.76 -7.83
C TRP A 10 -14.07 4.04 -9.10
N ASP A 11 -13.63 4.97 -9.95
CA ASP A 11 -14.27 5.33 -11.23
C ASP A 11 -13.28 5.67 -12.35
N GLU A 12 -11.96 5.56 -12.06
CA GLU A 12 -10.90 5.93 -12.99
C GLU A 12 -10.90 5.04 -14.24
N ASP A 13 -10.34 5.57 -15.35
CA ASP A 13 -10.02 4.78 -16.53
C ASP A 13 -8.82 3.88 -16.26
N VAL A 14 -9.04 2.59 -16.28
CA VAL A 14 -8.03 1.54 -16.09
C VAL A 14 -7.72 0.77 -17.36
N SER A 15 -8.06 1.31 -18.53
CA SER A 15 -7.81 0.67 -19.84
C SER A 15 -6.32 0.41 -20.10
N TRP A 16 -5.44 1.20 -19.51
CA TRP A 16 -3.99 1.05 -19.51
C TRP A 16 -3.50 -0.28 -18.91
N ALA A 17 -4.29 -0.86 -17.98
CA ALA A 17 -3.93 -2.11 -17.31
C ALA A 17 -3.81 -3.32 -18.24
N ARG A 18 -4.41 -3.26 -19.44
CA ARG A 18 -4.34 -4.35 -20.44
C ARG A 18 -2.94 -4.74 -20.84
N GLU A 19 -1.99 -3.84 -20.71
CA GLU A 19 -0.60 -4.09 -21.07
C GLU A 19 0.14 -4.98 -20.04
N TYR A 20 -0.51 -5.29 -18.90
CA TYR A 20 0.15 -5.95 -17.77
C TYR A 20 -0.68 -7.12 -17.22
N PRO A 21 -0.06 -8.15 -16.65
CA PRO A 21 -0.75 -9.09 -15.78
C PRO A 21 -1.31 -8.33 -14.57
N HIS A 22 -2.63 -8.22 -14.45
CA HIS A 22 -3.28 -7.38 -13.45
C HIS A 22 -4.45 -8.05 -12.74
N VAL A 23 -4.87 -7.45 -11.65
CA VAL A 23 -6.18 -7.60 -11.03
C VAL A 23 -6.67 -6.21 -10.62
N ILE A 24 -7.88 -5.87 -11.01
CA ILE A 24 -8.55 -4.61 -10.67
C ILE A 24 -9.56 -4.92 -9.59
N TYR A 25 -9.39 -4.33 -8.43
CA TYR A 25 -10.38 -4.34 -7.37
C TYR A 25 -11.22 -3.09 -7.51
N ASP A 26 -12.47 -3.27 -7.94
CA ASP A 26 -13.38 -2.18 -8.24
C ASP A 26 -14.36 -1.95 -7.09
N LYS A 27 -14.34 -0.75 -6.53
CA LYS A 27 -15.24 -0.24 -5.49
C LYS A 27 -16.31 0.69 -6.04
N GLY A 28 -16.32 0.93 -7.36
CA GLY A 28 -17.29 1.76 -8.05
C GLY A 28 -18.71 1.17 -8.05
N GLY A 29 -19.63 1.86 -8.71
CA GLY A 29 -21.01 1.42 -8.82
C GLY A 29 -21.13 0.07 -9.54
N GLU A 30 -22.12 -0.74 -9.16
CA GLU A 30 -22.32 -2.10 -9.68
C GLU A 30 -22.40 -2.17 -11.22
N ILE A 31 -23.11 -1.24 -11.84
CA ILE A 31 -23.26 -1.19 -13.31
C ILE A 31 -21.90 -0.88 -13.97
N ALA A 32 -21.12 0.02 -13.38
CA ALA A 32 -19.78 0.37 -13.88
C ALA A 32 -18.82 -0.83 -13.76
N SER A 33 -18.88 -1.56 -12.67
CA SER A 33 -18.07 -2.78 -12.45
C SER A 33 -18.42 -3.86 -13.47
N LEU A 34 -19.70 -4.10 -13.75
CA LEU A 34 -20.15 -5.06 -14.75
C LEU A 34 -19.70 -4.65 -16.16
N ALA A 35 -19.87 -3.39 -16.53
CA ALA A 35 -19.42 -2.87 -17.82
C ALA A 35 -17.90 -3.02 -17.98
N LEU A 36 -17.13 -2.76 -16.92
CA LEU A 36 -15.68 -2.93 -16.92
C LEU A 36 -15.28 -4.40 -17.09
N ALA A 37 -15.93 -5.33 -16.39
CA ALA A 37 -15.66 -6.75 -16.52
C ALA A 37 -15.92 -7.26 -17.97
N MET A 38 -16.89 -6.71 -18.68
CA MET A 38 -17.17 -7.04 -20.08
C MET A 38 -16.07 -6.61 -21.05
N THR A 39 -15.13 -5.77 -20.65
CA THR A 39 -13.99 -5.32 -21.47
C THR A 39 -12.85 -6.35 -21.57
N GLY A 40 -12.95 -7.48 -20.87
CA GLY A 40 -11.91 -8.52 -20.81
C GLY A 40 -10.79 -8.22 -19.84
N LEU A 41 -10.94 -7.19 -18.98
CA LEU A 41 -10.06 -6.93 -17.85
C LEU A 41 -10.36 -7.90 -16.70
N ASN A 42 -9.35 -8.23 -15.91
CA ASN A 42 -9.52 -9.06 -14.71
C ASN A 42 -10.03 -8.18 -13.55
N VAL A 43 -11.35 -8.17 -13.36
CA VAL A 43 -12.03 -7.30 -12.38
C VAL A 43 -12.64 -8.13 -11.27
N VAL A 44 -12.39 -7.71 -10.04
CA VAL A 44 -13.01 -8.23 -8.82
C VAL A 44 -13.75 -7.08 -8.14
N ARG A 45 -15.06 -7.23 -7.94
CA ARG A 45 -15.81 -6.24 -7.17
C ARG A 45 -15.51 -6.40 -5.69
N LEU A 46 -15.16 -5.30 -5.02
CA LEU A 46 -15.10 -5.22 -3.57
C LEU A 46 -16.34 -4.50 -3.04
N GLU A 47 -17.00 -5.15 -2.10
CA GLU A 47 -17.89 -4.44 -1.18
C GLU A 47 -17.02 -3.59 -0.27
N GLU A 48 -17.36 -2.39 -0.03
CA GLU A 48 -16.68 -1.26 0.24
C GLU A 48 -16.16 -0.92 1.60
N ASN A 49 -15.07 -0.31 1.74
CA ASN A 49 -14.62 0.53 2.84
C ASN A 49 -14.06 1.84 2.26
N PRO A 50 -14.87 2.88 2.05
CA PRO A 50 -14.41 4.14 1.47
C PRO A 50 -13.32 4.83 2.28
N GLU A 51 -13.34 4.70 3.60
CA GLU A 51 -12.32 5.30 4.48
C GLU A 51 -10.96 4.61 4.39
N GLY A 52 -10.93 3.36 3.95
CA GLY A 52 -9.70 2.61 3.70
C GLY A 52 -9.03 2.94 2.37
N HIS A 53 -9.72 3.62 1.46
CA HIS A 53 -9.23 3.96 0.13
C HIS A 53 -8.50 2.79 -0.56
N GLU A 54 -7.40 3.06 -1.26
CA GLU A 54 -6.56 2.04 -1.90
C GLU A 54 -5.95 1.05 -0.90
N SER A 55 -5.64 1.49 0.32
CA SER A 55 -4.99 0.66 1.34
C SER A 55 -5.85 -0.52 1.77
N HIS A 56 -7.18 -0.37 1.82
CA HIS A 56 -8.09 -1.48 2.05
C HIS A 56 -7.99 -2.54 0.94
N THR A 57 -7.92 -2.10 -0.31
CA THR A 57 -7.73 -2.98 -1.48
C THR A 57 -6.42 -3.76 -1.40
N TYR A 58 -5.33 -3.08 -1.03
CA TYR A 58 -4.01 -3.72 -0.94
C TYR A 58 -3.97 -4.78 0.14
N LEU A 59 -4.50 -4.47 1.34
CA LEU A 59 -4.63 -5.44 2.43
C LEU A 59 -5.52 -6.61 2.02
N HIS A 60 -6.67 -6.35 1.39
CA HIS A 60 -7.55 -7.42 0.89
C HIS A 60 -6.81 -8.36 -0.07
N HIS A 61 -6.03 -7.82 -1.02
CA HIS A 61 -5.25 -8.63 -1.94
C HIS A 61 -4.20 -9.47 -1.21
N ILE A 62 -3.42 -8.84 -0.33
CA ILE A 62 -2.38 -9.54 0.44
C ILE A 62 -2.99 -10.69 1.24
N ILE A 63 -4.07 -10.45 1.96
CA ILE A 63 -4.74 -11.44 2.82
C ILE A 63 -5.33 -12.57 1.98
N SER A 64 -6.12 -12.24 0.94
CA SER A 64 -6.83 -13.23 0.14
C SER A 64 -5.91 -14.07 -0.75
N GLN A 65 -4.78 -13.52 -1.17
CA GLN A 65 -3.81 -14.17 -2.06
C GLN A 65 -2.53 -14.62 -1.34
N TYR A 66 -2.49 -14.56 -0.01
CA TYR A 66 -1.28 -14.74 0.79
C TYR A 66 -0.48 -16.00 0.40
N ASP A 67 -1.16 -17.12 0.17
CA ASP A 67 -0.52 -18.39 -0.22
C ASP A 67 -0.25 -18.50 -1.73
N ALA A 68 -0.84 -17.64 -2.55
CA ALA A 68 -0.78 -17.65 -4.01
C ALA A 68 -0.14 -16.40 -4.63
N LEU A 69 0.51 -15.54 -3.83
CA LEU A 69 1.16 -14.33 -4.28
C LEU A 69 2.08 -14.60 -5.48
N ASP A 70 2.08 -13.70 -6.44
CA ASP A 70 3.08 -13.69 -7.52
C ASP A 70 4.46 -13.34 -6.96
N ASP A 71 5.53 -13.54 -7.73
CA ASP A 71 6.91 -13.30 -7.24
C ASP A 71 7.10 -11.82 -6.87
N TRP A 72 6.45 -10.93 -7.63
CA TRP A 72 6.38 -9.49 -7.38
C TRP A 72 4.97 -8.97 -7.57
N THR A 73 4.59 -8.02 -6.73
CA THR A 73 3.29 -7.34 -6.81
C THR A 73 3.50 -5.83 -6.79
N THR A 74 2.99 -5.14 -7.79
CA THR A 74 2.89 -3.68 -7.80
C THR A 74 1.50 -3.28 -7.34
N PHE A 75 1.43 -2.42 -6.35
CA PHE A 75 0.20 -1.85 -5.81
C PHE A 75 0.05 -0.41 -6.29
N CYS A 76 -1.11 -0.06 -6.85
CA CYS A 76 -1.35 1.28 -7.36
C CYS A 76 -2.83 1.68 -7.35
N GLN A 77 -3.07 2.97 -7.47
CA GLN A 77 -4.39 3.56 -7.67
C GLN A 77 -4.91 3.29 -9.08
N GLY A 78 -6.19 3.53 -9.34
CA GLY A 78 -6.81 3.38 -10.65
C GLY A 78 -6.19 4.27 -11.72
N TRP A 79 -5.76 5.48 -11.32
CA TRP A 79 -4.97 6.39 -12.15
C TRP A 79 -3.64 6.73 -11.48
N PRO A 80 -2.58 5.94 -11.72
CA PRO A 80 -1.30 6.09 -11.02
C PRO A 80 -0.43 7.25 -11.52
N PHE A 81 -0.78 7.88 -12.64
CA PHE A 81 0.11 8.76 -13.40
C PHE A 81 0.25 10.16 -12.81
N ASP A 82 -0.62 10.58 -11.91
CA ASP A 82 -0.56 11.86 -11.21
C ASP A 82 0.48 11.89 -10.07
N HIS A 83 0.82 10.72 -9.53
CA HIS A 83 1.85 10.57 -8.49
C HIS A 83 3.14 9.92 -9.00
N ALA A 84 3.12 9.35 -10.19
CA ALA A 84 4.23 8.66 -10.82
C ALA A 84 4.28 8.97 -12.31
N ASP A 85 4.71 10.18 -12.67
CA ASP A 85 4.87 10.64 -14.06
C ASP A 85 5.88 9.79 -14.85
N LEU A 86 6.81 9.11 -14.17
CA LEU A 86 7.76 8.17 -14.75
C LEU A 86 7.24 6.73 -14.82
N TRP A 87 5.99 6.48 -14.44
CA TRP A 87 5.33 5.18 -14.45
C TRP A 87 5.62 4.35 -15.69
N SER A 88 5.61 4.97 -16.85
CA SER A 88 5.86 4.30 -18.13
C SER A 88 7.30 3.84 -18.33
N ARG A 89 8.26 4.28 -17.52
CA ARG A 89 9.69 3.98 -17.66
C ARG A 89 10.21 3.06 -16.55
N GLU A 90 9.87 3.33 -15.31
CA GLU A 90 10.49 2.65 -14.17
C GLU A 90 9.88 1.30 -13.85
N TRP A 91 8.59 1.14 -14.02
CA TRP A 91 7.98 -0.11 -13.67
C TRP A 91 7.75 -1.08 -14.83
N LYS A 92 7.93 -0.66 -16.09
CA LYS A 92 8.11 -1.55 -17.24
C LYS A 92 9.38 -2.37 -17.15
N ALA A 93 10.40 -1.88 -16.44
CA ALA A 93 11.53 -2.70 -16.08
C ALA A 93 11.10 -3.75 -15.07
N GLU A 94 11.50 -4.98 -15.29
CA GLU A 94 11.35 -6.02 -14.25
C GLU A 94 11.90 -5.48 -12.93
N PRO A 95 11.25 -5.71 -11.79
CA PRO A 95 11.69 -5.17 -10.50
C PRO A 95 13.17 -5.46 -10.18
N SER A 96 13.70 -6.57 -10.68
CA SER A 96 15.13 -6.92 -10.60
C SER A 96 16.04 -6.02 -11.42
N ALA A 97 15.57 -5.46 -12.55
CA ALA A 97 16.34 -4.59 -13.42
C ALA A 97 16.27 -3.12 -13.01
N ALA A 98 15.25 -2.72 -12.29
CA ALA A 98 15.05 -1.34 -11.82
C ALA A 98 15.86 -1.01 -10.55
N GLY A 99 16.80 -1.86 -10.12
CA GLY A 99 17.65 -1.60 -8.95
C GLY A 99 16.96 -1.82 -7.61
N TYR A 100 15.84 -2.51 -7.56
CA TYR A 100 15.18 -2.93 -6.30
C TYR A 100 15.97 -4.02 -5.55
N SER A 101 17.27 -4.07 -5.82
CA SER A 101 18.22 -5.04 -5.30
C SER A 101 18.54 -4.76 -3.84
N GLY A 102 17.76 -5.17 -2.93
CA GLY A 102 18.21 -5.08 -1.55
C GLY A 102 17.18 -5.34 -0.48
N GLY A 103 15.90 -5.20 -0.75
CA GLY A 103 14.92 -5.33 0.32
C GLY A 103 13.57 -5.92 -0.08
N GLY A 104 13.35 -6.17 -1.36
CA GLY A 104 12.06 -6.69 -1.85
C GLY A 104 10.90 -5.70 -1.75
N PHE A 105 11.21 -4.40 -1.54
CA PHE A 105 10.25 -3.31 -1.50
C PHE A 105 10.82 -2.06 -2.15
N ALA A 106 10.02 -1.35 -2.94
CA ALA A 106 10.34 -0.02 -3.45
C ALA A 106 9.08 0.81 -3.67
N TRP A 107 9.17 2.10 -3.41
CA TRP A 107 8.13 3.06 -3.78
C TRP A 107 8.08 3.26 -5.29
N VAL A 108 6.86 3.43 -5.80
CA VAL A 108 6.59 3.87 -7.16
C VAL A 108 6.03 5.28 -7.09
N GLY A 109 6.86 6.27 -7.34
CA GLY A 109 6.54 7.69 -7.21
C GLY A 109 7.77 8.50 -6.83
N HIS A 110 7.65 9.81 -6.88
CA HIS A 110 8.79 10.73 -6.68
C HIS A 110 8.56 11.77 -5.59
N TRP A 111 7.34 11.90 -5.07
CA TRP A 111 7.02 12.89 -4.04
C TRP A 111 7.30 12.34 -2.66
N VAL A 112 8.54 12.50 -2.22
CA VAL A 112 8.95 12.13 -0.86
C VAL A 112 8.46 13.17 0.13
N VAL A 113 7.73 12.73 1.13
CA VAL A 113 7.14 13.57 2.19
C VAL A 113 7.59 13.07 3.55
N THR A 114 7.82 13.99 4.48
CA THR A 114 8.07 13.66 5.89
C THR A 114 7.02 14.36 6.75
N ASP A 115 6.27 13.58 7.50
CA ASP A 115 5.27 14.04 8.45
C ASP A 115 5.67 13.66 9.88
N ASP A 116 5.16 14.40 10.87
CA ASP A 116 5.22 14.01 12.27
C ASP A 116 4.21 12.89 12.60
N SER A 117 4.19 12.47 13.87
CA SER A 117 3.27 11.41 14.35
C SER A 117 1.79 11.76 14.25
N PHE A 118 1.46 13.00 13.94
CA PHE A 118 0.07 13.48 13.78
C PHE A 118 -0.32 13.71 12.32
N GLY A 119 0.58 13.63 11.36
CA GLY A 119 0.40 13.79 9.92
C GLY A 119 -0.64 14.84 9.51
N LYS A 120 -0.28 15.79 8.66
CA LYS A 120 -1.22 16.79 8.13
C LYS A 120 -1.18 16.79 6.62
N PRO A 121 -2.01 15.95 5.95
CA PRO A 121 -2.13 16.01 4.49
C PRO A 121 -2.53 17.42 4.05
N HIS A 122 -1.90 17.94 3.01
CA HIS A 122 -2.12 19.30 2.52
C HIS A 122 -3.58 19.62 2.15
N HIS A 123 -4.35 18.59 1.82
CA HIS A 123 -5.76 18.71 1.42
C HIS A 123 -6.76 18.39 2.55
N LEU A 124 -6.28 17.93 3.72
CA LEU A 124 -7.12 17.65 4.88
C LEU A 124 -6.94 18.74 5.95
N GLN A 125 -8.04 19.10 6.60
CA GLN A 125 -8.04 20.03 7.72
C GLN A 125 -7.89 19.35 9.09
N CYS A 126 -7.63 18.05 9.10
CA CYS A 126 -7.49 17.24 10.31
C CYS A 126 -6.09 16.65 10.43
N THR A 127 -5.72 16.30 11.65
CA THR A 127 -4.53 15.51 11.93
C THR A 127 -4.85 14.03 11.79
N LEU A 128 -3.92 13.25 11.24
CA LEU A 128 -4.04 11.81 11.13
C LEU A 128 -3.48 11.13 12.39
N PRO A 129 -4.08 10.03 12.85
CA PRO A 129 -3.62 9.30 14.04
C PRO A 129 -2.44 8.36 13.72
N VAL A 130 -1.43 8.85 12.97
CA VAL A 130 -0.31 8.01 12.44
C VAL A 130 0.47 7.36 13.57
N GLY A 131 0.84 8.12 14.60
CA GLY A 131 1.59 7.61 15.75
C GLY A 131 0.80 6.61 16.58
N VAL A 132 -0.51 6.85 16.74
CA VAL A 132 -1.43 5.90 17.43
C VAL A 132 -1.54 4.62 16.62
N ALA A 133 -1.79 4.72 15.32
CA ALA A 133 -1.88 3.58 14.42
C ALA A 133 -0.57 2.76 14.41
N TYR A 134 0.58 3.42 14.33
CA TYR A 134 1.88 2.77 14.42
C TYR A 134 2.01 1.95 15.73
N THR A 135 1.70 2.59 16.86
CA THR A 135 1.80 1.91 18.18
C THR A 135 0.88 0.69 18.27
N LEU A 136 -0.34 0.78 17.73
CA LEU A 136 -1.28 -0.35 17.73
C LEU A 136 -0.87 -1.46 16.78
N ILE A 137 -0.31 -1.13 15.61
CA ILE A 137 0.14 -2.11 14.63
C ILE A 137 1.36 -2.86 15.15
N PHE A 138 2.38 -2.13 15.63
CA PHE A 138 3.71 -2.69 15.91
C PHE A 138 3.99 -2.94 17.39
N GLU A 139 3.10 -2.48 18.29
CA GLU A 139 3.23 -2.63 19.75
C GLU A 139 4.52 -1.97 20.28
N LYS A 140 4.91 -0.86 19.65
CA LYS A 140 6.12 -0.09 19.95
C LYS A 140 5.81 1.42 19.94
N PRO A 141 6.61 2.24 20.63
CA PRO A 141 6.50 3.69 20.49
C PRO A 141 6.67 4.12 19.04
N ALA A 142 5.86 5.08 18.62
CA ALA A 142 5.99 5.65 17.28
C ALA A 142 7.25 6.50 17.17
N PRO A 143 7.92 6.52 16.00
CA PRO A 143 8.98 7.48 15.73
C PRO A 143 8.46 8.91 15.72
N GLU A 144 9.34 9.89 15.87
CA GLU A 144 8.97 11.31 15.84
C GLU A 144 8.45 11.75 14.47
N SER A 145 8.91 11.12 13.41
CA SER A 145 8.51 11.42 12.04
C SER A 145 8.44 10.18 11.15
N PHE A 146 7.66 10.28 10.07
CA PHE A 146 7.48 9.25 9.08
C PHE A 146 7.82 9.80 7.70
N THR A 147 8.74 9.14 6.99
CA THR A 147 9.05 9.46 5.60
C THR A 147 8.40 8.43 4.68
N PHE A 148 7.67 8.90 3.69
CA PHE A 148 6.93 8.07 2.74
C PHE A 148 6.90 8.72 1.36
N VAL A 149 6.42 8.01 0.35
CA VAL A 149 6.15 8.55 -0.98
C VAL A 149 4.65 8.71 -1.15
N ALA A 150 4.22 9.92 -1.48
CA ALA A 150 2.80 10.23 -1.68
C ALA A 150 2.19 9.40 -2.81
N GLY A 151 0.90 9.01 -2.64
CA GLY A 151 0.14 8.20 -3.59
C GLY A 151 0.03 6.73 -3.21
N ALA A 152 0.69 6.30 -2.13
CA ALA A 152 0.63 4.91 -1.62
C ALA A 152 0.92 3.85 -2.70
N GLN A 153 1.79 4.16 -3.67
CA GLN A 153 2.13 3.25 -4.76
C GLN A 153 3.49 2.61 -4.51
N PHE A 154 3.55 1.28 -4.58
CA PHE A 154 4.79 0.55 -4.31
C PHE A 154 4.81 -0.81 -4.99
N VAL A 155 6.01 -1.38 -5.07
CA VAL A 155 6.22 -2.77 -5.48
C VAL A 155 6.81 -3.55 -4.30
N ALA A 156 6.33 -4.78 -4.11
CA ALA A 156 6.84 -5.68 -3.07
C ALA A 156 7.03 -7.10 -3.60
N SER A 157 8.09 -7.78 -3.14
CA SER A 157 8.28 -9.19 -3.43
C SER A 157 7.40 -10.05 -2.53
N ARG A 158 7.12 -11.28 -2.99
CA ARG A 158 6.42 -12.30 -2.18
C ARG A 158 7.14 -12.53 -0.85
N GLU A 159 8.46 -12.64 -0.88
CA GLU A 159 9.27 -12.86 0.31
C GLU A 159 9.10 -11.70 1.30
N ARG A 160 9.08 -10.46 0.79
CA ARG A 160 8.89 -9.27 1.61
C ARG A 160 7.49 -9.24 2.23
N ILE A 161 6.45 -9.54 1.48
CA ILE A 161 5.10 -9.65 2.03
C ILE A 161 5.02 -10.77 3.06
N ARG A 162 5.61 -11.94 2.78
CA ARG A 162 5.59 -13.09 3.69
C ARG A 162 6.57 -13.02 4.85
N SER A 163 7.39 -11.98 4.95
CA SER A 163 8.16 -11.72 6.17
C SER A 163 7.26 -11.43 7.38
N ARG A 164 6.01 -11.03 7.13
CA ARG A 164 4.95 -10.93 8.13
C ARG A 164 3.93 -12.04 7.93
N PRO A 165 3.37 -12.64 9.00
CA PRO A 165 2.31 -13.63 8.88
C PRO A 165 1.00 -12.98 8.38
N ARG A 166 0.08 -13.79 7.83
CA ARG A 166 -1.22 -13.31 7.32
C ARG A 166 -2.00 -12.54 8.39
N GLU A 167 -2.00 -13.04 9.61
CA GLU A 167 -2.71 -12.50 10.77
C GLU A 167 -2.25 -11.07 11.11
N PHE A 168 -1.01 -10.72 10.78
CA PHE A 168 -0.54 -9.35 10.90
C PHE A 168 -1.30 -8.39 9.97
N TYR A 169 -1.50 -8.77 8.71
CA TYR A 169 -2.25 -7.97 7.74
C TYR A 169 -3.74 -7.91 8.07
N GLU A 170 -4.30 -9.01 8.59
CA GLU A 170 -5.68 -9.05 9.09
C GLU A 170 -5.86 -8.08 10.29
N LYS A 171 -4.90 -8.03 11.22
CA LYS A 171 -4.86 -7.04 12.31
C LYS A 171 -4.83 -5.61 11.76
N VAL A 172 -3.95 -5.31 10.80
CA VAL A 172 -3.85 -3.98 10.19
C VAL A 172 -5.17 -3.60 9.50
N GLN A 173 -5.80 -4.53 8.78
CA GLN A 173 -7.09 -4.29 8.15
C GLN A 173 -8.19 -4.01 9.17
N ALA A 174 -8.25 -4.80 10.24
CA ALA A 174 -9.26 -4.65 11.30
C ALA A 174 -9.16 -3.31 12.03
N LEU A 175 -7.96 -2.76 12.21
CA LEU A 175 -7.76 -1.44 12.81
C LEU A 175 -8.45 -0.33 12.01
N GLY A 176 -8.55 -0.45 10.68
CA GLY A 176 -9.27 0.48 9.82
C GLY A 176 -10.79 0.55 10.05
N PHE A 177 -11.35 -0.36 10.85
CA PHE A 177 -12.75 -0.34 11.29
C PHE A 177 -12.89 0.05 12.77
N THR A 178 -11.80 0.43 13.42
CA THR A 178 -11.82 0.81 14.85
C THR A 178 -12.28 2.26 14.99
N PRO A 179 -13.30 2.54 15.83
CA PRO A 179 -13.76 3.92 16.08
C PRO A 179 -12.62 4.86 16.45
N GLY A 180 -12.52 5.97 15.71
CA GLY A 180 -11.47 6.97 15.87
C GLY A 180 -10.20 6.72 15.04
N LEU A 181 -10.06 5.56 14.39
CA LEU A 181 -9.02 5.29 13.40
C LEU A 181 -9.57 5.15 11.98
N GLU A 182 -10.86 4.80 11.84
CA GLU A 182 -11.50 4.54 10.55
C GLU A 182 -11.45 5.74 9.63
N LYS A 183 -11.60 6.93 10.19
CA LYS A 183 -11.54 8.16 9.40
C LYS A 183 -10.14 8.37 8.84
N ASP A 184 -10.07 8.56 7.55
CA ASP A 184 -8.80 8.81 6.84
C ASP A 184 -7.76 7.68 7.00
N TRP A 185 -8.21 6.42 7.23
CA TRP A 185 -7.34 5.28 7.39
C TRP A 185 -6.40 5.03 6.21
N GLY A 186 -6.88 5.29 4.98
CA GLY A 186 -6.06 5.23 3.77
C GLY A 186 -4.85 6.15 3.86
N TYR A 187 -5.05 7.41 4.23
CA TYR A 187 -3.97 8.39 4.41
C TYR A 187 -3.03 8.04 5.56
N THR A 188 -3.55 7.44 6.62
CA THR A 188 -2.73 6.95 7.74
C THR A 188 -1.81 5.83 7.27
N LEU A 189 -2.35 4.83 6.55
CA LEU A 189 -1.56 3.72 6.02
C LEU A 189 -0.59 4.13 4.92
N GLU A 190 -0.89 5.15 4.12
CA GLU A 190 0.05 5.71 3.14
C GLU A 190 1.41 6.01 3.79
N ARG A 191 1.41 6.53 5.01
CA ARG A 191 2.61 6.83 5.80
C ARG A 191 3.27 5.60 6.41
N LEU A 192 2.52 4.53 6.57
CA LEU A 192 2.96 3.33 7.29
C LEU A 192 3.35 2.15 6.39
N TRP A 193 3.05 2.17 5.09
CA TRP A 193 3.32 1.03 4.19
C TRP A 193 4.76 0.55 4.23
N PHE A 194 5.71 1.48 4.30
CA PHE A 194 7.12 1.13 4.44
C PHE A 194 7.38 0.28 5.69
N TYR A 195 6.82 0.66 6.83
CA TYR A 195 6.97 -0.06 8.10
C TYR A 195 6.18 -1.37 8.12
N VAL A 196 5.01 -1.37 7.49
CA VAL A 196 4.16 -2.58 7.36
C VAL A 196 4.91 -3.68 6.60
N LEU A 197 5.69 -3.31 5.58
CA LEU A 197 6.41 -4.24 4.73
C LEU A 197 7.90 -4.44 5.11
N ASN A 198 8.45 -3.70 6.08
CA ASN A 198 9.85 -3.81 6.47
C ASN A 198 9.99 -4.15 7.97
N GLU A 199 10.07 -5.43 8.28
CA GLU A 199 10.23 -5.92 9.65
C GLU A 199 11.55 -5.50 10.29
N ASP A 200 12.63 -5.47 9.51
CA ASP A 200 14.00 -5.30 9.98
C ASP A 200 14.27 -3.94 10.66
N LEU A 201 13.56 -2.89 10.23
CA LEU A 201 13.68 -1.56 10.85
C LEU A 201 13.10 -1.50 12.27
N ASN A 202 12.21 -2.45 12.60
CA ASN A 202 11.68 -2.55 13.96
C ASN A 202 12.67 -3.14 14.98
N HIS A 203 13.83 -3.64 14.54
CA HIS A 203 14.86 -4.23 15.40
C HIS A 203 16.09 -3.36 15.60
N GLN A 204 16.31 -2.29 14.83
CA GLN A 204 17.51 -1.45 14.94
C GLN A 204 17.44 -0.43 16.07
N ASP A 205 16.24 0.10 16.40
CA ASP A 205 16.09 1.13 17.45
C ASP A 205 16.38 0.65 18.87
N THR A 206 16.41 -0.67 19.11
CA THR A 206 16.70 -1.23 20.44
C THR A 206 18.20 -1.47 20.71
N LYS A 207 19.06 -1.50 19.69
CA LYS A 207 20.48 -1.80 19.86
C LYS A 207 21.35 -0.56 20.06
N ASP A 208 20.92 0.61 19.65
CA ASP A 208 21.68 1.85 19.80
C ASP A 208 21.50 2.50 21.18
N THR A 209 20.45 2.13 21.93
CA THR A 209 20.24 2.62 23.30
C THR A 209 21.09 1.88 24.33
N GLU A 210 21.54 0.65 24.07
CA GLU A 210 22.38 -0.12 25.00
C GLU A 210 23.89 0.17 24.89
N LYS A 211 24.32 0.90 23.85
CA LYS A 211 25.73 1.22 23.66
C LYS A 211 26.16 2.56 24.26
N ASN A 212 25.25 3.34 24.82
CA ASN A 212 25.50 4.66 25.42
C ASN A 212 25.18 4.72 26.93
N GLN A 213 25.24 3.60 27.64
CA GLN A 213 25.23 3.57 29.12
C GLN A 213 26.54 3.04 29.68
#